data_88642456f689b5799222274b068909dd
#
_entry.id   88642456f689b5799222274b068909dd
#
_cell.length_a   1.000
_cell.length_b   1.000
_cell.length_c   1.000
_cell.angle_alpha   90.00
_cell.angle_beta   90.00
_cell.angle_gamma   90.00
#
_symmetry.space_group_name_H-M   'P 1'
#
loop_
_entity.id
_entity.type
_entity.pdbx_description
1 polymer ?
#
loop_
_entity_poly.entity_id
_entity_poly.type
_entity_poly.pdbx_seq_one_letter_code
_entity_poly.pdbx_strand_id
1 'polypeptide(L)'
;MRGYFGHVLLFKGNADHRLDRFPGFRRDGRHDTDLSGRVISIDLTMFAALLVTTVAARRRMWLDLGLVFGSIRTVWILTSLMLYAIIGSWLFPRFFAGQTAVFVQSKTRGIVIEDSLAPVSGNISQTGYFVLGGLAAIALCALLLHSDRIDQVRRGFFLWCGLHTGMGVFDFISKTVGAGDLLAPIRTANYAIISNATEAGFVRITGPFSEASSFASVSLACLAFCYSYWRRTKSPLAKWLSAILLFLSILSTSSTAYVGLILLCIPVALSMLASVLRGKVEGEEILIMALMVLGGTAILGISLYKAEAFDPFVRLINSTIINKADSGSGHERTYWNVKSLQSFLDTSGLGVGFGSSRASSWPIAVLSQLGLFGSLMMGGLLCVLARGLGAVRQWVDPETDAVVASVRNAALASIIAMSVSGGSADPGILFFIALAVVCATRASARRGIAAFERSSPASDDGAAAVVYSGSAELALRRQRLLAMCQGPVMFKMDGDVD
;
A
#
# COMPACT_ATOMS: atom_id res chain seq x y z
N MET A 1 -5.52 -8.14 5.21
CA MET A 1 -5.91 -7.19 4.14
C MET A 1 -6.77 -7.80 3.04
N ARG A 2 -6.76 -9.08 2.83
CA ARG A 2 -7.64 -9.73 1.85
C ARG A 2 -9.13 -9.67 2.18
N GLY A 3 -9.49 -9.60 3.44
CA GLY A 3 -10.86 -9.42 3.84
C GLY A 3 -11.49 -8.12 3.39
N TYR A 4 -10.68 -7.16 2.89
CA TYR A 4 -11.18 -5.83 2.58
C TYR A 4 -11.53 -5.59 1.12
N PHE A 5 -11.00 -6.39 0.20
CA PHE A 5 -11.19 -6.14 -1.22
C PHE A 5 -11.74 -7.32 -2.02
N GLY A 6 -11.93 -8.47 -1.41
CA GLY A 6 -12.22 -9.70 -2.13
C GLY A 6 -13.54 -10.40 -1.86
N HIS A 7 -14.43 -9.89 -1.00
CA HIS A 7 -15.64 -10.62 -0.65
C HIS A 7 -16.94 -9.78 -0.74
N VAL A 8 -17.22 -9.31 -1.92
CA VAL A 8 -18.56 -8.86 -2.28
C VAL A 8 -18.98 -9.56 -3.57
N LEU A 9 -19.11 -10.87 -3.55
CA LEU A 9 -19.97 -11.61 -4.48
C LEU A 9 -20.24 -13.04 -3.99
N LEU A 10 -21.53 -13.27 -3.66
CA LEU A 10 -22.28 -14.52 -3.76
C LEU A 10 -21.90 -15.70 -2.83
N PHE A 11 -22.72 -15.91 -1.81
CA PHE A 11 -23.58 -17.09 -1.77
C PHE A 11 -24.52 -17.02 -0.57
N LYS A 12 -25.84 -16.96 -0.87
CA LYS A 12 -26.91 -17.15 0.07
C LYS A 12 -27.06 -18.67 0.24
N GLY A 13 -26.70 -19.15 1.42
CA GLY A 13 -26.95 -20.53 1.82
C GLY A 13 -27.44 -20.57 3.25
N ASN A 14 -28.71 -20.92 3.45
CA ASN A 14 -29.33 -21.22 4.73
C ASN A 14 -28.49 -22.22 5.53
N ALA A 15 -28.19 -21.92 6.77
CA ALA A 15 -27.85 -22.93 7.76
C ALA A 15 -28.32 -22.46 9.14
N ASP A 16 -29.54 -22.85 9.47
CA ASP A 16 -29.99 -23.02 10.84
C ASP A 16 -29.33 -24.23 11.47
N HIS A 17 -29.16 -24.13 12.79
CA HIS A 17 -28.96 -25.17 13.82
C HIS A 17 -27.54 -25.46 14.34
N ARG A 18 -27.48 -25.19 15.65
CA ARG A 18 -26.68 -25.78 16.74
C ARG A 18 -25.29 -25.20 16.97
N LEU A 19 -25.30 -24.20 17.84
CA LEU A 19 -24.13 -23.83 18.67
C LEU A 19 -24.57 -23.57 20.11
N ASP A 20 -25.02 -24.62 20.78
CA ASP A 20 -25.15 -24.64 22.22
C ASP A 20 -24.02 -25.49 22.80
N ARG A 21 -22.89 -24.89 23.11
CA ARG A 21 -21.87 -25.43 24.05
C ARG A 21 -20.62 -24.54 24.15
N PHE A 22 -20.81 -23.26 24.55
CA PHE A 22 -19.73 -22.55 25.25
C PHE A 22 -20.39 -21.52 26.19
N PRO A 23 -20.19 -21.57 27.52
CA PRO A 23 -20.74 -20.60 28.44
C PRO A 23 -19.92 -19.32 28.37
N GLY A 24 -20.50 -18.25 27.83
CA GLY A 24 -19.90 -16.91 27.84
C GLY A 24 -20.34 -15.97 26.73
N PHE A 25 -21.01 -16.44 25.69
CA PHE A 25 -21.53 -15.57 24.64
C PHE A 25 -23.06 -15.49 24.70
N ARG A 26 -23.59 -14.48 25.39
CA ARG A 26 -25.02 -14.13 25.34
C ARG A 26 -25.28 -13.43 24.02
N ARG A 27 -26.02 -14.09 23.16
CA ARG A 27 -26.62 -13.53 21.95
C ARG A 27 -27.87 -12.79 22.35
N ASP A 28 -27.85 -11.44 22.36
CA ASP A 28 -29.09 -10.69 22.34
C ASP A 28 -29.66 -10.72 20.91
N GLY A 29 -30.74 -11.50 20.78
CA GLY A 29 -31.48 -11.56 19.51
C GLY A 29 -32.34 -10.33 19.35
N ARG A 30 -32.02 -9.52 18.33
CA ARG A 30 -33.01 -8.71 17.62
C ARG A 30 -32.93 -9.08 16.14
N HIS A 31 -33.98 -9.73 15.69
CA HIS A 31 -34.31 -9.84 14.28
C HIS A 31 -34.77 -8.46 13.79
N ASP A 32 -33.86 -7.67 13.29
CA ASP A 32 -34.21 -6.55 12.43
C ASP A 32 -34.27 -7.07 10.99
N THR A 33 -35.49 -7.04 10.43
CA THR A 33 -35.74 -7.29 9.01
C THR A 33 -35.07 -6.20 8.19
N ASP A 34 -33.91 -6.52 7.68
CA ASP A 34 -33.01 -5.59 6.99
C ASP A 34 -33.45 -5.38 5.54
N LEU A 35 -34.09 -4.24 5.30
CA LEU A 35 -34.29 -3.63 3.98
C LEU A 35 -33.04 -2.81 3.60
N SER A 36 -31.85 -3.37 3.79
CA SER A 36 -30.63 -2.71 3.32
C SER A 36 -30.53 -2.85 1.81
N GLY A 37 -30.77 -1.74 1.13
CA GLY A 37 -30.44 -1.59 -0.27
C GLY A 37 -28.97 -1.98 -0.48
N ARG A 38 -28.71 -3.01 -1.30
CA ARG A 38 -27.36 -3.48 -1.62
C ARG A 38 -26.57 -2.33 -2.26
N VAL A 39 -25.69 -1.71 -1.48
CA VAL A 39 -24.67 -0.82 -2.05
C VAL A 39 -23.68 -1.73 -2.78
N ILE A 40 -23.67 -1.63 -4.11
CA ILE A 40 -22.70 -2.34 -4.95
C ILE A 40 -21.36 -1.61 -4.76
N SER A 41 -20.52 -2.14 -3.91
CA SER A 41 -19.11 -1.72 -3.89
C SER A 41 -18.44 -2.32 -5.12
N ILE A 42 -17.93 -1.45 -6.00
CA ILE A 42 -17.07 -1.89 -7.09
C ILE A 42 -15.76 -2.37 -6.45
N ASP A 43 -15.55 -3.67 -6.47
CA ASP A 43 -14.33 -4.27 -5.98
C ASP A 43 -13.13 -3.76 -6.82
N LEU A 44 -12.01 -3.52 -6.15
CA LEU A 44 -10.76 -3.12 -6.78
C LEU A 44 -10.28 -4.13 -7.84
N THR A 45 -10.64 -5.41 -7.68
CA THR A 45 -10.45 -6.47 -8.67
C THR A 45 -11.24 -6.22 -9.95
N MET A 46 -12.48 -5.74 -9.87
CA MET A 46 -13.26 -5.37 -11.06
C MET A 46 -12.61 -4.19 -11.78
N PHE A 47 -12.11 -3.19 -11.04
CA PHE A 47 -11.37 -2.08 -11.65
C PHE A 47 -10.10 -2.57 -12.35
N ALA A 48 -9.31 -3.43 -11.72
CA ALA A 48 -8.12 -4.01 -12.32
C ALA A 48 -8.45 -4.84 -13.57
N ALA A 49 -9.53 -5.66 -13.52
CA ALA A 49 -10.00 -6.42 -14.65
C ALA A 49 -10.47 -5.51 -15.79
N LEU A 50 -11.22 -4.45 -15.49
CA LEU A 50 -11.66 -3.46 -16.48
C LEU A 50 -10.48 -2.74 -17.12
N LEU A 51 -9.46 -2.38 -16.36
CA LEU A 51 -8.23 -1.76 -16.87
C LEU A 51 -7.52 -2.71 -17.85
N VAL A 52 -7.31 -3.96 -17.46
CA VAL A 52 -6.63 -4.98 -18.27
C VAL A 52 -7.42 -5.24 -19.56
N THR A 53 -8.73 -5.44 -19.47
CA THR A 53 -9.58 -5.70 -20.65
C THR A 53 -9.65 -4.49 -21.57
N THR A 54 -9.71 -3.26 -21.02
CA THR A 54 -9.70 -2.03 -21.83
C THR A 54 -8.40 -1.87 -22.61
N VAL A 55 -7.26 -2.20 -22.00
CA VAL A 55 -5.95 -2.18 -22.67
C VAL A 55 -5.88 -3.29 -23.71
N ALA A 56 -6.29 -4.50 -23.38
CA ALA A 56 -6.26 -5.65 -24.29
C ALA A 56 -7.17 -5.47 -25.52
N ALA A 57 -8.32 -4.82 -25.36
CA ALA A 57 -9.28 -4.55 -26.44
C ALA A 57 -8.81 -3.51 -27.46
N ARG A 58 -7.82 -2.68 -27.12
CA ARG A 58 -7.35 -1.60 -27.99
C ARG A 58 -6.13 -2.02 -28.80
N ARG A 59 -6.28 -2.18 -30.13
CA ARG A 59 -5.18 -2.61 -31.03
C ARG A 59 -3.91 -1.76 -30.89
N ARG A 60 -4.03 -0.45 -30.69
CA ARG A 60 -2.88 0.45 -30.52
C ARG A 60 -2.10 0.14 -29.23
N MET A 61 -2.76 -0.32 -28.19
CA MET A 61 -2.13 -0.62 -26.92
C MET A 61 -1.22 -1.86 -26.97
N TRP A 62 -1.38 -2.76 -27.96
CA TRP A 62 -0.46 -3.89 -28.16
C TRP A 62 0.93 -3.44 -28.56
N LEU A 63 1.05 -2.36 -29.33
CA LEU A 63 2.35 -1.74 -29.64
C LEU A 63 2.98 -1.17 -28.36
N ASP A 64 2.19 -0.49 -27.54
CA ASP A 64 2.66 0.05 -26.25
C ASP A 64 3.07 -1.06 -25.30
N LEU A 65 2.35 -2.19 -25.25
CA LEU A 65 2.76 -3.38 -24.50
C LEU A 65 4.10 -3.94 -25.00
N GLY A 66 4.31 -4.02 -26.32
CA GLY A 66 5.59 -4.40 -26.90
C GLY A 66 6.73 -3.48 -26.45
N LEU A 67 6.48 -2.16 -26.40
CA LEU A 67 7.44 -1.18 -25.87
C LEU A 67 7.69 -1.36 -24.36
N VAL A 68 6.68 -1.71 -23.58
CA VAL A 68 6.82 -2.00 -22.13
C VAL A 68 7.76 -3.18 -21.93
N PHE A 69 7.52 -4.31 -22.59
CA PHE A 69 8.36 -5.51 -22.48
C PHE A 69 9.77 -5.29 -23.02
N GLY A 70 9.93 -4.47 -24.06
CA GLY A 70 11.25 -4.13 -24.64
C GLY A 70 12.07 -3.16 -23.79
N SER A 71 11.41 -2.21 -23.08
CA SER A 71 12.10 -1.12 -22.38
C SER A 71 12.17 -1.29 -20.86
N ILE A 72 11.32 -2.11 -20.25
CA ILE A 72 11.18 -2.24 -18.78
C ILE A 72 11.56 -3.64 -18.32
N ARG A 73 12.83 -3.87 -17.98
CA ARG A 73 13.29 -5.18 -17.48
C ARG A 73 12.51 -5.70 -16.25
N THR A 74 12.01 -4.80 -15.43
CA THR A 74 11.22 -5.15 -14.22
C THR A 74 9.94 -5.90 -14.57
N VAL A 75 9.35 -5.68 -15.75
CA VAL A 75 8.15 -6.37 -16.22
C VAL A 75 8.41 -7.87 -16.39
N TRP A 76 9.61 -8.25 -16.84
CA TRP A 76 10.00 -9.65 -16.95
C TRP A 76 10.10 -10.34 -15.58
N ILE A 77 10.68 -9.65 -14.57
CA ILE A 77 10.71 -10.18 -13.20
C ILE A 77 9.29 -10.36 -12.67
N LEU A 78 8.40 -9.39 -12.88
CA LEU A 78 7.00 -9.47 -12.48
C LEU A 78 6.27 -10.62 -13.18
N THR A 79 6.44 -10.75 -14.50
CA THR A 79 5.82 -11.83 -15.30
C THR A 79 6.33 -13.21 -14.85
N SER A 80 7.64 -13.34 -14.62
CA SER A 80 8.22 -14.58 -14.11
C SER A 80 7.70 -14.94 -12.72
N LEU A 81 7.55 -13.94 -11.84
CA LEU A 81 6.98 -14.16 -10.50
C LEU A 81 5.51 -14.56 -10.58
N MET A 82 4.71 -13.96 -11.47
CA MET A 82 3.32 -14.37 -11.68
C MET A 82 3.25 -15.81 -12.17
N LEU A 83 4.08 -16.18 -13.13
CA LEU A 83 4.14 -17.56 -13.66
C LEU A 83 4.56 -18.56 -12.57
N TYR A 84 5.58 -18.21 -11.79
CA TYR A 84 6.01 -19.00 -10.64
C TYR A 84 4.89 -19.19 -9.60
N ALA A 85 4.16 -18.11 -9.28
CA ALA A 85 3.03 -18.17 -8.35
C ALA A 85 1.90 -19.07 -8.88
N ILE A 86 1.59 -19.01 -10.19
CA ILE A 86 0.60 -19.89 -10.82
C ILE A 86 1.02 -21.37 -10.71
N ILE A 87 2.23 -21.68 -11.13
CA ILE A 87 2.76 -23.05 -11.11
C ILE A 87 2.84 -23.55 -9.66
N GLY A 88 3.41 -22.75 -8.75
CA GLY A 88 3.58 -23.11 -7.35
C GLY A 88 2.24 -23.28 -6.62
N SER A 89 1.23 -22.46 -6.90
CA SER A 89 -0.10 -22.58 -6.30
C SER A 89 -0.84 -23.87 -6.69
N TRP A 90 -0.54 -24.39 -7.87
CA TRP A 90 -1.13 -25.63 -8.36
C TRP A 90 -0.32 -26.85 -7.94
N LEU A 91 1.01 -26.79 -8.03
CA LEU A 91 1.92 -27.93 -7.87
C LEU A 91 2.25 -28.22 -6.39
N PHE A 92 2.69 -27.20 -5.62
CA PHE A 92 3.26 -27.41 -4.28
C PHE A 92 2.27 -27.97 -3.27
N PRO A 93 0.98 -27.55 -3.21
CA PRO A 93 0.02 -28.14 -2.28
C PRO A 93 -0.28 -29.61 -2.56
N ARG A 94 0.02 -30.08 -3.77
CA ARG A 94 -0.12 -31.50 -4.16
C ARG A 94 1.14 -32.28 -3.87
N PHE A 95 2.30 -31.69 -4.19
CA PHE A 95 3.59 -32.31 -4.02
C PHE A 95 3.94 -32.53 -2.53
N PHE A 96 3.63 -31.55 -1.69
CA PHE A 96 3.87 -31.58 -0.26
C PHE A 96 2.60 -31.90 0.56
N ALA A 97 1.59 -32.52 -0.05
CA ALA A 97 0.33 -32.83 0.63
C ALA A 97 0.55 -33.65 1.89
N GLY A 98 0.00 -33.20 3.02
CA GLY A 98 0.10 -33.87 4.32
C GLY A 98 1.45 -33.76 5.03
N GLN A 99 2.49 -33.16 4.42
CA GLN A 99 3.83 -33.10 5.03
C GLN A 99 3.98 -32.00 6.07
N THR A 100 3.13 -30.96 6.03
CA THR A 100 3.18 -29.84 6.96
C THR A 100 1.78 -29.33 7.26
N ALA A 101 1.62 -28.63 8.39
CA ALA A 101 0.39 -27.95 8.78
C ALA A 101 0.37 -26.52 8.26
N VAL A 102 -0.80 -26.08 7.81
CA VAL A 102 -1.05 -24.74 7.27
C VAL A 102 -2.31 -24.12 7.86
N PHE A 103 -2.42 -22.80 7.80
CA PHE A 103 -3.60 -22.10 8.27
C PHE A 103 -4.53 -21.75 7.11
N VAL A 104 -5.71 -22.33 7.13
CA VAL A 104 -6.75 -22.14 6.12
C VAL A 104 -8.00 -21.53 6.70
N GLN A 105 -8.72 -20.76 5.91
CA GLN A 105 -10.02 -20.23 6.32
C GLN A 105 -11.09 -21.30 6.16
N SER A 106 -11.71 -21.70 7.29
CA SER A 106 -12.83 -22.63 7.27
C SER A 106 -14.04 -22.01 6.56
N LYS A 107 -14.58 -22.70 5.56
CA LYS A 107 -15.77 -22.26 4.82
C LYS A 107 -17.04 -22.30 5.68
N THR A 108 -17.07 -23.21 6.66
CA THR A 108 -18.26 -23.46 7.50
C THR A 108 -18.28 -22.61 8.76
N ARG A 109 -17.13 -22.28 9.32
CA ARG A 109 -17.00 -21.59 10.61
C ARG A 109 -16.58 -20.12 10.50
N GLY A 110 -16.14 -19.68 9.33
CA GLY A 110 -15.62 -18.29 9.14
C GLY A 110 -14.34 -17.97 9.90
N ILE A 111 -13.74 -18.96 10.58
CA ILE A 111 -12.51 -18.82 11.37
C ILE A 111 -11.32 -19.45 10.64
N VAL A 112 -10.12 -19.07 11.05
CA VAL A 112 -8.87 -19.70 10.58
C VAL A 112 -8.63 -20.95 11.41
N ILE A 113 -8.39 -22.06 10.73
CA ILE A 113 -8.08 -23.36 11.36
C ILE A 113 -6.72 -23.85 10.88
N GLU A 114 -6.02 -24.60 11.72
CA GLU A 114 -4.84 -25.35 11.34
C GLU A 114 -5.28 -26.66 10.68
N ASP A 115 -4.74 -26.98 9.51
CA ASP A 115 -5.06 -28.18 8.76
C ASP A 115 -3.82 -28.67 8.02
N SER A 116 -3.82 -29.94 7.60
CA SER A 116 -2.75 -30.50 6.76
C SER A 116 -2.73 -29.81 5.40
N LEU A 117 -1.51 -29.57 4.86
CA LEU A 117 -1.35 -28.99 3.55
C LEU A 117 -2.07 -29.82 2.49
N ALA A 118 -3.00 -29.20 1.80
CA ALA A 118 -3.76 -29.76 0.69
C ALA A 118 -4.18 -28.64 -0.27
N PRO A 119 -4.58 -28.96 -1.52
CA PRO A 119 -5.16 -27.98 -2.44
C PRO A 119 -6.43 -27.35 -1.87
N VAL A 120 -6.47 -26.04 -1.81
CA VAL A 120 -7.61 -25.27 -1.31
C VAL A 120 -8.07 -24.21 -2.32
N SER A 121 -9.33 -23.77 -2.22
CA SER A 121 -9.86 -22.71 -3.10
C SER A 121 -9.07 -21.40 -3.01
N GLY A 122 -8.39 -21.17 -1.87
CA GLY A 122 -7.45 -20.07 -1.66
C GLY A 122 -6.34 -20.02 -2.70
N ASN A 123 -5.84 -21.18 -3.18
CA ASN A 123 -4.80 -21.23 -4.21
C ASN A 123 -5.26 -20.54 -5.49
N ILE A 124 -6.47 -20.81 -5.96
CA ILE A 124 -7.01 -20.20 -7.18
C ILE A 124 -7.32 -18.73 -6.98
N SER A 125 -8.11 -18.40 -5.94
CA SER A 125 -8.56 -17.01 -5.74
C SER A 125 -7.40 -16.08 -5.43
N GLN A 126 -6.45 -16.53 -4.61
CA GLN A 126 -5.31 -15.71 -4.19
C GLN A 126 -4.33 -15.47 -5.31
N THR A 127 -4.02 -16.53 -6.06
CA THR A 127 -3.17 -16.40 -7.24
C THR A 127 -3.85 -15.56 -8.32
N GLY A 128 -5.16 -15.71 -8.51
CA GLY A 128 -5.94 -14.89 -9.42
C GLY A 128 -5.84 -13.40 -9.12
N TYR A 129 -5.97 -12.99 -7.85
CA TYR A 129 -5.82 -11.59 -7.45
C TYR A 129 -4.40 -11.06 -7.66
N PHE A 130 -3.40 -11.86 -7.32
CA PHE A 130 -2.00 -11.50 -7.52
C PHE A 130 -1.67 -11.31 -9.01
N VAL A 131 -2.08 -12.25 -9.85
CA VAL A 131 -1.88 -12.19 -11.31
C VAL A 131 -2.63 -11.00 -11.91
N LEU A 132 -3.87 -10.78 -11.51
CA LEU A 132 -4.66 -9.64 -11.98
C LEU A 132 -4.01 -8.30 -11.58
N GLY A 133 -3.48 -8.20 -10.37
CA GLY A 133 -2.71 -7.04 -9.92
C GLY A 133 -1.45 -6.81 -10.78
N GLY A 134 -0.71 -7.88 -11.07
CA GLY A 134 0.46 -7.83 -11.95
C GLY A 134 0.12 -7.43 -13.39
N LEU A 135 -0.95 -7.99 -13.96
CA LEU A 135 -1.45 -7.61 -15.29
C LEU A 135 -1.92 -6.15 -15.31
N ALA A 136 -2.58 -5.69 -14.25
CA ALA A 136 -2.97 -4.28 -14.11
C ALA A 136 -1.74 -3.36 -14.06
N ALA A 137 -0.64 -3.77 -13.38
CA ALA A 137 0.61 -3.03 -13.40
C ALA A 137 1.19 -2.91 -14.82
N ILE A 138 1.20 -4.00 -15.58
CA ILE A 138 1.70 -4.00 -16.97
C ILE A 138 0.83 -3.10 -17.86
N ALA A 139 -0.50 -3.22 -17.74
CA ALA A 139 -1.44 -2.38 -18.46
C ALA A 139 -1.28 -0.89 -18.09
N LEU A 140 -1.10 -0.60 -16.81
CA LEU A 140 -0.86 0.77 -16.33
C LEU A 140 0.49 1.31 -16.81
N CYS A 141 1.54 0.47 -16.89
CA CYS A 141 2.80 0.86 -17.52
C CYS A 141 2.60 1.32 -18.95
N ALA A 142 1.84 0.56 -19.78
CA ALA A 142 1.56 0.94 -21.15
C ALA A 142 0.80 2.27 -21.25
N LEU A 143 -0.17 2.49 -20.36
CA LEU A 143 -0.92 3.74 -20.31
C LEU A 143 -0.08 4.95 -19.87
N LEU A 144 0.84 4.75 -18.92
CA LEU A 144 1.69 5.81 -18.35
C LEU A 144 2.96 6.10 -19.17
N LEU A 145 3.24 5.33 -20.21
CA LEU A 145 4.33 5.66 -21.14
C LEU A 145 4.12 7.02 -21.84
N HIS A 146 2.92 7.54 -21.82
CA HIS A 146 2.58 8.88 -22.30
C HIS A 146 2.51 9.84 -21.10
N SER A 147 3.33 10.90 -21.10
CA SER A 147 3.62 11.77 -19.95
C SER A 147 2.40 12.49 -19.33
N ASP A 148 1.36 12.74 -20.10
CA ASP A 148 0.21 13.56 -19.70
C ASP A 148 -0.70 12.89 -18.64
N ARG A 149 -0.42 11.61 -18.31
CA ARG A 149 -1.31 10.83 -17.43
C ARG A 149 -0.88 10.78 -15.97
N ILE A 150 0.31 11.26 -15.64
CA ILE A 150 0.79 11.30 -14.25
C ILE A 150 -0.09 12.23 -13.40
N ASP A 151 -0.59 13.32 -13.98
CA ASP A 151 -1.54 14.21 -13.29
C ASP A 151 -2.86 13.49 -12.93
N GLN A 152 -3.33 12.56 -13.76
CA GLN A 152 -4.51 11.73 -13.44
C GLN A 152 -4.24 10.82 -12.25
N VAL A 153 -3.03 10.24 -12.15
CA VAL A 153 -2.62 9.45 -10.98
C VAL A 153 -2.62 10.31 -9.73
N ARG A 154 -2.06 11.52 -9.79
CA ARG A 154 -2.07 12.49 -8.69
C ARG A 154 -3.49 12.77 -8.19
N ARG A 155 -4.40 13.14 -9.12
CA ARG A 155 -5.80 13.44 -8.78
C ARG A 155 -6.51 12.24 -8.17
N GLY A 156 -6.29 11.04 -8.71
CA GLY A 156 -6.85 9.80 -8.18
C GLY A 156 -6.39 9.51 -6.75
N PHE A 157 -5.11 9.71 -6.46
CA PHE A 157 -4.59 9.53 -5.10
C PHE A 157 -5.13 10.56 -4.11
N PHE A 158 -5.23 11.83 -4.51
CA PHE A 158 -5.84 12.85 -3.65
C PHE A 158 -7.31 12.58 -3.38
N LEU A 159 -8.08 12.13 -4.39
CA LEU A 159 -9.47 11.72 -4.19
C LEU A 159 -9.57 10.55 -3.21
N TRP A 160 -8.75 9.53 -3.38
CA TRP A 160 -8.70 8.38 -2.46
C TRP A 160 -8.34 8.80 -1.03
N CYS A 161 -7.29 9.62 -0.85
CA CYS A 161 -6.91 10.13 0.47
C CYS A 161 -8.00 11.00 1.08
N GLY A 162 -8.64 11.87 0.29
CA GLY A 162 -9.73 12.75 0.74
C GLY A 162 -10.96 11.94 1.20
N LEU A 163 -11.38 10.95 0.41
CA LEU A 163 -12.49 10.07 0.79
C LEU A 163 -12.19 9.26 2.05
N HIS A 164 -10.99 8.68 2.12
CA HIS A 164 -10.57 7.91 3.30
C HIS A 164 -10.53 8.78 4.56
N THR A 165 -9.96 9.98 4.45
CA THR A 165 -9.91 10.97 5.55
C THR A 165 -11.31 11.40 5.96
N GLY A 166 -12.18 11.73 4.99
CA GLY A 166 -13.55 12.14 5.25
C GLY A 166 -14.37 11.06 5.98
N MET A 167 -14.25 9.79 5.54
CA MET A 167 -14.92 8.67 6.22
C MET A 167 -14.35 8.44 7.63
N GLY A 168 -13.05 8.62 7.85
CA GLY A 168 -12.43 8.51 9.16
C GLY A 168 -12.91 9.62 10.12
N VAL A 169 -12.98 10.87 9.65
CA VAL A 169 -13.51 12.01 10.42
C VAL A 169 -15.00 11.80 10.73
N PHE A 170 -15.78 11.33 9.76
CA PHE A 170 -17.20 11.05 9.95
C PHE A 170 -17.43 9.95 10.99
N ASP A 171 -16.66 8.85 10.96
CA ASP A 171 -16.72 7.78 11.97
C ASP A 171 -16.34 8.31 13.37
N PHE A 172 -15.30 9.14 13.44
CA PHE A 172 -14.89 9.77 14.70
C PHE A 172 -15.98 10.66 15.29
N ILE A 173 -16.55 11.55 14.48
CA ILE A 173 -17.61 12.47 14.94
C ILE A 173 -18.85 11.68 15.35
N SER A 174 -19.33 10.74 14.54
CA SER A 174 -20.55 9.97 14.81
C SER A 174 -20.45 9.20 16.11
N LYS A 175 -19.31 8.60 16.40
CA LYS A 175 -19.05 7.86 17.64
C LYS A 175 -18.91 8.78 18.86
N THR A 176 -18.26 9.94 18.67
CA THR A 176 -18.06 10.92 19.77
C THR A 176 -19.37 11.59 20.19
N VAL A 177 -20.25 11.91 19.23
CA VAL A 177 -21.56 12.51 19.50
C VAL A 177 -22.59 11.46 19.98
N GLY A 178 -22.25 10.17 19.95
CA GLY A 178 -23.17 9.11 20.35
C GLY A 178 -24.24 8.77 19.29
N ALA A 179 -24.06 9.21 18.04
CA ALA A 179 -24.99 8.90 16.94
C ALA A 179 -24.91 7.43 16.47
N GLY A 180 -24.05 6.62 17.07
CA GLY A 180 -23.86 5.22 16.74
C GLY A 180 -22.97 5.00 15.51
N ASP A 181 -23.10 3.82 14.90
CA ASP A 181 -22.30 3.42 13.75
C ASP A 181 -23.01 3.78 12.43
N LEU A 182 -22.90 5.02 12.01
CA LEU A 182 -23.51 5.52 10.77
C LEU A 182 -22.87 4.94 9.50
N LEU A 183 -21.67 4.33 9.60
CA LEU A 183 -21.01 3.67 8.47
C LEU A 183 -21.36 2.16 8.37
N ALA A 184 -22.19 1.62 9.26
CA ALA A 184 -22.61 0.23 9.21
C ALA A 184 -23.16 -0.22 7.84
N PRO A 185 -23.97 0.56 7.11
CA PRO A 185 -24.47 0.16 5.80
C PRO A 185 -23.39 -0.04 4.73
N ILE A 186 -22.23 0.61 4.90
CA ILE A 186 -21.09 0.51 3.95
C ILE A 186 -20.20 -0.70 4.30
N ARG A 187 -20.25 -1.18 5.55
CA ARG A 187 -19.45 -2.32 6.02
C ARG A 187 -20.15 -3.63 5.68
N THR A 188 -19.91 -4.14 4.50
CA THR A 188 -20.53 -5.35 3.96
C THR A 188 -19.72 -6.64 4.21
N ALA A 189 -18.82 -6.64 5.20
CA ALA A 189 -17.99 -7.80 5.50
C ALA A 189 -18.79 -8.94 6.14
N ASN A 190 -18.62 -10.17 5.65
CA ASN A 190 -19.28 -11.38 6.15
C ASN A 190 -18.60 -12.04 7.37
N TYR A 191 -17.67 -11.33 8.01
CA TYR A 191 -16.95 -11.78 9.21
C TYR A 191 -17.17 -10.78 10.36
N ALA A 192 -16.78 -11.17 11.57
CA ALA A 192 -17.01 -10.38 12.77
C ALA A 192 -16.57 -8.90 12.60
N ILE A 193 -17.55 -8.00 12.70
CA ILE A 193 -17.32 -6.55 12.64
C ILE A 193 -17.06 -6.07 14.06
N ILE A 194 -15.83 -5.60 14.32
CA ILE A 194 -15.39 -5.09 15.61
C ILE A 194 -15.36 -3.55 15.54
N SER A 195 -16.47 -2.95 15.14
CA SER A 195 -16.55 -1.50 14.94
C SER A 195 -16.72 -0.72 16.24
N ASN A 196 -17.38 -1.32 17.26
CA ASN A 196 -17.72 -0.67 18.51
C ASN A 196 -16.82 -1.09 19.69
N ALA A 197 -15.65 -1.69 19.41
CA ALA A 197 -14.69 -2.03 20.45
C ALA A 197 -14.09 -0.76 21.07
N THR A 198 -14.07 -0.72 22.40
CA THR A 198 -13.30 0.27 23.17
C THR A 198 -12.00 -0.36 23.62
N GLU A 199 -10.92 0.39 23.56
CA GLU A 199 -9.61 -0.02 24.07
C GLU A 199 -9.19 0.98 25.16
N ALA A 200 -8.99 0.51 26.36
CA ALA A 200 -8.66 1.34 27.54
C ALA A 200 -9.61 2.54 27.75
N GLY A 201 -10.90 2.42 27.40
CA GLY A 201 -11.90 3.49 27.49
C GLY A 201 -11.95 4.45 26.28
N PHE A 202 -11.08 4.30 25.30
CA PHE A 202 -11.11 5.08 24.06
C PHE A 202 -11.95 4.39 22.99
N VAL A 203 -12.78 5.15 22.30
CA VAL A 203 -13.57 4.66 21.15
C VAL A 203 -12.63 4.50 19.95
N ARG A 204 -12.60 3.29 19.38
CA ARG A 204 -11.74 2.97 18.23
C ARG A 204 -12.33 3.50 16.92
N ILE A 205 -11.50 4.19 16.13
CA ILE A 205 -11.86 4.62 14.78
C ILE A 205 -11.62 3.45 13.81
N THR A 206 -12.64 3.08 13.08
CA THR A 206 -12.58 2.01 12.07
C THR A 206 -12.87 2.53 10.66
N GLY A 207 -13.43 3.74 10.53
CA GLY A 207 -13.83 4.30 9.24
C GLY A 207 -14.75 3.35 8.48
N PRO A 208 -14.57 3.16 7.16
CA PRO A 208 -15.38 2.24 6.36
C PRO A 208 -14.97 0.76 6.52
N PHE A 209 -14.03 0.45 7.41
CA PHE A 209 -13.51 -0.91 7.59
C PHE A 209 -14.14 -1.61 8.79
N SER A 210 -14.06 -2.94 8.80
CA SER A 210 -14.55 -3.78 9.90
C SER A 210 -13.66 -3.75 11.13
N GLU A 211 -12.39 -3.33 10.98
CA GLU A 211 -11.40 -3.31 12.06
C GLU A 211 -10.54 -2.03 12.02
N ALA A 212 -10.13 -1.56 13.20
CA ALA A 212 -9.23 -0.42 13.34
C ALA A 212 -7.83 -0.69 12.74
N SER A 213 -7.36 -1.93 12.74
CA SER A 213 -6.06 -2.31 12.14
C SER A 213 -6.02 -2.07 10.64
N SER A 214 -7.12 -2.28 9.95
CA SER A 214 -7.23 -2.09 8.52
C SER A 214 -7.43 -0.63 8.15
N PHE A 215 -8.22 0.11 8.92
CA PHE A 215 -8.28 1.56 8.82
C PHE A 215 -6.88 2.15 8.97
N ALA A 216 -6.14 1.74 10.01
CA ALA A 216 -4.77 2.17 10.26
C ALA A 216 -3.82 1.88 9.08
N SER A 217 -3.91 0.68 8.49
CA SER A 217 -3.05 0.29 7.36
C SER A 217 -3.24 1.19 6.15
N VAL A 218 -4.49 1.52 5.81
CA VAL A 218 -4.81 2.45 4.71
C VAL A 218 -4.45 3.88 5.08
N SER A 219 -4.69 4.31 6.33
CA SER A 219 -4.31 5.63 6.82
C SER A 219 -2.81 5.87 6.73
N LEU A 220 -1.97 4.88 7.06
CA LEU A 220 -0.51 4.97 6.94
C LEU A 220 -0.06 5.17 5.48
N ALA A 221 -0.72 4.49 4.53
CA ALA A 221 -0.43 4.68 3.11
C ALA A 221 -0.83 6.07 2.61
N CYS A 222 -2.04 6.53 2.97
CA CYS A 222 -2.51 7.88 2.65
C CYS A 222 -1.65 8.96 3.30
N LEU A 223 -1.26 8.77 4.56
CA LEU A 223 -0.36 9.67 5.28
C LEU A 223 0.99 9.77 4.59
N ALA A 224 1.60 8.65 4.22
CA ALA A 224 2.88 8.62 3.53
C ALA A 224 2.81 9.31 2.15
N PHE A 225 1.69 9.16 1.42
CA PHE A 225 1.44 9.89 0.18
C PHE A 225 1.36 11.39 0.42
N CYS A 226 0.44 11.84 1.27
CA CYS A 226 0.17 13.25 1.51
C CYS A 226 1.38 13.97 2.11
N TYR A 227 2.05 13.37 3.09
CA TYR A 227 3.26 13.91 3.70
C TYR A 227 4.40 14.05 2.68
N SER A 228 4.66 13.01 1.88
CA SER A 228 5.73 13.04 0.87
C SER A 228 5.47 14.08 -0.22
N TYR A 229 4.22 14.22 -0.64
CA TYR A 229 3.82 15.21 -1.63
C TYR A 229 3.92 16.63 -1.07
N TRP A 230 3.41 16.88 0.16
CA TRP A 230 3.56 18.16 0.82
C TRP A 230 5.02 18.60 0.97
N ARG A 231 5.87 17.71 1.44
CA ARG A 231 7.31 17.99 1.59
C ARG A 231 8.00 18.47 0.31
N ARG A 232 7.51 18.03 -0.85
CA ARG A 232 8.10 18.34 -2.16
C ARG A 232 7.47 19.54 -2.86
N THR A 233 6.16 19.71 -2.71
CA THR A 233 5.38 20.73 -3.44
C THR A 233 4.85 21.84 -2.58
N LYS A 234 4.95 21.71 -1.25
CA LYS A 234 4.38 22.65 -0.27
C LYS A 234 2.87 22.85 -0.40
N SER A 235 2.16 21.87 -0.99
CA SER A 235 0.71 21.92 -1.17
C SER A 235 -0.04 22.00 0.16
N PRO A 236 -0.89 23.03 0.39
CA PRO A 236 -1.64 23.15 1.64
C PRO A 236 -2.66 22.02 1.82
N LEU A 237 -3.26 21.53 0.74
CA LEU A 237 -4.18 20.38 0.79
C LEU A 237 -3.49 19.13 1.32
N ALA A 238 -2.31 18.81 0.80
CA ALA A 238 -1.54 17.66 1.25
C ALA A 238 -1.08 17.79 2.71
N LYS A 239 -0.74 19.00 3.13
CA LYS A 239 -0.37 19.33 4.53
C LYS A 239 -1.53 19.01 5.48
N TRP A 240 -2.71 19.55 5.22
CA TRP A 240 -3.87 19.35 6.08
C TRP A 240 -4.35 17.90 6.09
N LEU A 241 -4.39 17.23 4.92
CA LEU A 241 -4.73 15.82 4.85
C LEU A 241 -3.74 14.97 5.66
N SER A 242 -2.44 15.24 5.58
CA SER A 242 -1.45 14.49 6.36
C SER A 242 -1.61 14.72 7.86
N ALA A 243 -1.90 15.95 8.31
CA ALA A 243 -2.15 16.24 9.71
C ALA A 243 -3.38 15.53 10.26
N ILE A 244 -4.50 15.56 9.52
CA ILE A 244 -5.73 14.86 9.92
C ILE A 244 -5.52 13.34 9.92
N LEU A 245 -4.86 12.78 8.90
CA LEU A 245 -4.56 11.34 8.84
C LEU A 245 -3.65 10.88 9.98
N LEU A 246 -2.66 11.68 10.37
CA LEU A 246 -1.81 11.41 11.53
C LEU A 246 -2.66 11.37 12.81
N PHE A 247 -3.51 12.38 13.01
CA PHE A 247 -4.42 12.44 14.15
C PHE A 247 -5.38 11.24 14.21
N LEU A 248 -6.04 10.90 13.08
CA LEU A 248 -6.92 9.75 12.99
C LEU A 248 -6.18 8.41 13.22
N SER A 249 -4.93 8.31 12.76
CA SER A 249 -4.11 7.11 12.97
C SER A 249 -3.78 6.91 14.46
N ILE A 250 -3.49 7.97 15.18
CA ILE A 250 -3.27 7.93 16.64
C ILE A 250 -4.56 7.53 17.36
N LEU A 251 -5.69 8.14 17.00
CA LEU A 251 -6.99 7.85 17.59
C LEU A 251 -7.58 6.49 17.21
N SER A 252 -7.04 5.82 16.19
CA SER A 252 -7.49 4.47 15.82
C SER A 252 -7.22 3.41 16.89
N THR A 253 -6.36 3.72 17.88
CA THR A 253 -5.93 2.84 18.97
C THR A 253 -5.53 1.44 18.50
N SER A 254 -4.87 1.39 17.35
CA SER A 254 -4.43 0.16 16.69
C SER A 254 -2.92 -0.06 16.82
N SER A 255 -2.51 -1.24 17.26
CA SER A 255 -1.08 -1.61 17.27
C SER A 255 -0.44 -1.49 15.90
N THR A 256 -1.19 -1.76 14.83
CA THR A 256 -0.71 -1.56 13.45
C THR A 256 -0.43 -0.09 13.17
N ALA A 257 -1.28 0.83 13.66
CA ALA A 257 -1.03 2.27 13.51
C ALA A 257 0.24 2.69 14.24
N TYR A 258 0.37 2.34 15.51
CA TYR A 258 1.50 2.79 16.33
C TYR A 258 2.83 2.23 15.86
N VAL A 259 2.91 0.92 15.62
CA VAL A 259 4.13 0.30 15.08
C VAL A 259 4.44 0.83 13.68
N GLY A 260 3.42 0.98 12.83
CA GLY A 260 3.57 1.55 11.49
C GLY A 260 4.07 3.00 11.52
N LEU A 261 3.52 3.85 12.40
CA LEU A 261 3.99 5.23 12.59
C LEU A 261 5.43 5.28 13.06
N ILE A 262 5.82 4.47 14.06
CA ILE A 262 7.21 4.39 14.54
C ILE A 262 8.14 4.04 13.37
N LEU A 263 7.81 3.01 12.59
CA LEU A 263 8.62 2.59 11.47
C LEU A 263 8.68 3.65 10.36
N LEU A 264 7.60 4.40 10.11
CA LEU A 264 7.58 5.51 9.15
C LEU A 264 8.34 6.75 9.66
N CYS A 265 8.43 6.95 10.98
CA CYS A 265 9.24 8.04 11.54
C CYS A 265 10.74 7.84 11.28
N ILE A 266 11.23 6.61 11.15
CA ILE A 266 12.66 6.34 10.92
C ILE A 266 13.17 7.03 9.64
N PRO A 267 12.62 6.80 8.43
CA PRO A 267 13.10 7.47 7.22
C PRO A 267 12.90 8.99 7.26
N VAL A 268 11.86 9.46 7.95
CA VAL A 268 11.63 10.91 8.16
C VAL A 268 12.73 11.51 9.03
N ALA A 269 13.02 10.89 10.17
CA ALA A 269 14.08 11.34 11.08
C ALA A 269 15.47 11.31 10.41
N LEU A 270 15.78 10.24 9.67
CA LEU A 270 17.02 10.15 8.89
C LEU A 270 17.12 11.22 7.81
N SER A 271 16.01 11.55 7.15
CA SER A 271 15.94 12.65 6.18
C SER A 271 16.21 14.01 6.83
N MET A 272 15.57 14.25 7.98
CA MET A 272 15.78 15.50 8.75
C MET A 272 17.21 15.60 9.26
N LEU A 273 17.76 14.54 9.82
CA LEU A 273 19.16 14.50 10.26
C LEU A 273 20.12 14.81 9.10
N ALA A 274 19.86 14.21 7.92
CA ALA A 274 20.66 14.49 6.73
C ALA A 274 20.55 15.96 6.28
N SER A 275 19.38 16.61 6.42
CA SER A 275 19.19 18.04 6.13
C SER A 275 19.99 18.91 7.12
N VAL A 276 19.97 18.57 8.40
CA VAL A 276 20.76 19.26 9.45
C VAL A 276 22.25 19.14 9.17
N LEU A 277 22.75 17.92 8.94
CA LEU A 277 24.17 17.66 8.66
C LEU A 277 24.68 18.37 7.40
N ARG A 278 23.80 18.62 6.42
CA ARG A 278 24.14 19.34 5.18
C ARG A 278 23.99 20.86 5.31
N GLY A 279 23.55 21.37 6.46
CA GLY A 279 23.26 22.80 6.67
C GLY A 279 22.12 23.36 5.80
N LYS A 280 21.24 22.48 5.31
CA LYS A 280 20.09 22.82 4.43
C LYS A 280 18.77 22.53 5.13
N VAL A 281 18.55 23.16 6.27
CA VAL A 281 17.32 22.98 7.06
C VAL A 281 16.29 23.99 6.58
N GLU A 282 15.13 23.52 6.14
CA GLU A 282 14.00 24.37 5.79
C GLU A 282 13.25 24.82 7.05
N GLY A 283 12.62 26.03 7.01
CA GLY A 283 11.89 26.59 8.15
C GLY A 283 10.78 25.65 8.68
N GLU A 284 10.13 24.88 7.78
CA GLU A 284 9.13 23.88 8.18
C GLU A 284 9.76 22.68 8.92
N GLU A 285 10.99 22.30 8.61
CA GLU A 285 11.72 21.25 9.35
C GLU A 285 12.06 21.73 10.76
N ILE A 286 12.49 22.99 10.88
CA ILE A 286 12.73 23.62 12.18
C ILE A 286 11.45 23.63 13.02
N LEU A 287 10.31 24.01 12.41
CA LEU A 287 9.02 24.02 13.10
C LEU A 287 8.62 22.63 13.57
N ILE A 288 8.75 21.59 12.72
CA ILE A 288 8.43 20.22 13.10
C ILE A 288 9.35 19.74 14.23
N MET A 289 10.66 20.01 14.15
CA MET A 289 11.60 19.68 15.21
C MET A 289 11.26 20.41 16.52
N ALA A 290 10.95 21.67 16.44
CA ALA A 290 10.55 22.49 17.60
C ALA A 290 9.25 21.94 18.22
N LEU A 291 8.25 21.59 17.43
CA LEU A 291 7.01 20.98 17.91
C LEU A 291 7.24 19.60 18.54
N MET A 292 8.16 18.78 17.98
CA MET A 292 8.52 17.49 18.58
C MET A 292 9.24 17.67 19.92
N VAL A 293 10.17 18.62 20.01
CA VAL A 293 10.88 18.93 21.27
C VAL A 293 9.89 19.50 22.29
N LEU A 294 9.08 20.48 21.90
CA LEU A 294 8.08 21.09 22.78
C LEU A 294 7.04 20.06 23.26
N GLY A 295 6.55 19.22 22.35
CA GLY A 295 5.64 18.13 22.70
C GLY A 295 6.28 17.11 23.64
N GLY A 296 7.51 16.69 23.37
CA GLY A 296 8.26 15.79 24.23
C GLY A 296 8.54 16.38 25.61
N THR A 297 8.93 17.64 25.70
CA THR A 297 9.14 18.33 26.98
C THR A 297 7.85 18.56 27.75
N ALA A 298 6.74 18.86 27.05
CA ALA A 298 5.42 18.99 27.66
C ALA A 298 4.95 17.63 28.24
N ILE A 299 5.09 16.55 27.48
CA ILE A 299 4.79 15.18 27.93
C ILE A 299 5.63 14.84 29.16
N LEU A 300 6.94 15.09 29.11
CA LEU A 300 7.83 14.83 30.23
C LEU A 300 7.44 15.67 31.46
N GLY A 301 7.17 16.97 31.29
CA GLY A 301 6.76 17.88 32.35
C GLY A 301 5.45 17.44 33.03
N ILE A 302 4.43 17.10 32.25
CA ILE A 302 3.16 16.61 32.78
C ILE A 302 3.37 15.25 33.49
N SER A 303 4.17 14.34 32.91
CA SER A 303 4.48 13.04 33.52
C SER A 303 5.17 13.18 34.87
N LEU A 304 6.03 14.16 35.04
CA LEU A 304 6.70 14.45 36.33
C LEU A 304 5.77 15.14 37.34
N TYR A 305 4.81 15.96 36.86
CA TYR A 305 3.92 16.73 37.73
C TYR A 305 2.66 15.97 38.12
N LYS A 306 2.08 15.22 37.20
CA LYS A 306 0.85 14.41 37.38
C LYS A 306 0.97 13.11 36.63
N ALA A 307 1.70 12.13 37.17
CA ALA A 307 1.86 10.81 36.58
C ALA A 307 0.50 10.11 36.28
N GLU A 308 -0.48 10.28 37.15
CA GLU A 308 -1.84 9.74 36.99
C GLU A 308 -2.57 10.23 35.73
N ALA A 309 -2.25 11.43 35.21
CA ALA A 309 -2.85 11.96 33.99
C ALA A 309 -2.50 11.13 32.76
N PHE A 310 -1.39 10.40 32.80
CA PHE A 310 -0.95 9.53 31.74
C PHE A 310 -1.37 8.06 31.90
N ASP A 311 -1.96 7.69 33.02
CA ASP A 311 -2.41 6.32 33.27
C ASP A 311 -3.26 5.72 32.13
N PRO A 312 -4.24 6.45 31.53
CA PRO A 312 -5.00 5.93 30.40
C PRO A 312 -4.10 5.69 29.17
N PHE A 313 -3.13 6.57 28.90
CA PHE A 313 -2.19 6.42 27.80
C PHE A 313 -1.17 5.31 28.05
N VAL A 314 -0.65 5.22 29.28
CA VAL A 314 0.27 4.15 29.68
C VAL A 314 -0.45 2.81 29.59
N ARG A 315 -1.69 2.71 30.06
CA ARG A 315 -2.51 1.50 29.89
C ARG A 315 -2.74 1.17 28.42
N LEU A 316 -3.05 2.19 27.60
CA LEU A 316 -3.23 2.01 26.15
C LEU A 316 -1.95 1.52 25.47
N ILE A 317 -0.81 2.10 25.76
CA ILE A 317 0.49 1.68 25.23
C ILE A 317 0.84 0.26 25.71
N ASN A 318 0.65 0.00 26.99
CA ASN A 318 0.90 -1.32 27.57
C ASN A 318 0.01 -2.39 26.94
N SER A 319 -1.29 -2.15 26.81
CA SER A 319 -2.21 -3.12 26.20
C SER A 319 -2.01 -3.28 24.68
N THR A 320 -1.61 -2.20 24.00
CA THR A 320 -1.57 -2.17 22.52
C THR A 320 -0.19 -2.54 21.95
N ILE A 321 0.89 -2.26 22.69
CA ILE A 321 2.27 -2.45 22.22
C ILE A 321 3.03 -3.42 23.13
N ILE A 322 3.20 -3.08 24.42
CA ILE A 322 4.13 -3.78 25.33
C ILE A 322 3.60 -5.18 25.65
N ASN A 323 2.39 -5.26 26.18
CA ASN A 323 1.77 -6.54 26.56
C ASN A 323 0.99 -7.20 25.42
N LYS A 324 1.17 -6.69 24.18
CA LYS A 324 0.49 -7.26 23.02
C LYS A 324 0.97 -8.69 22.71
N ALA A 325 2.23 -8.97 22.94
CA ALA A 325 2.77 -10.32 22.80
C ALA A 325 2.10 -11.33 23.74
N ASP A 326 1.77 -10.90 24.96
CA ASP A 326 1.12 -11.73 25.99
C ASP A 326 -0.41 -11.79 25.87
N SER A 327 -0.98 -10.99 24.94
CA SER A 327 -2.42 -11.06 24.64
C SER A 327 -2.77 -12.30 23.82
N GLY A 328 -4.00 -12.80 23.96
CA GLY A 328 -4.48 -13.94 23.18
C GLY A 328 -4.25 -13.76 21.65
N SER A 329 -4.52 -12.54 21.12
CA SER A 329 -4.25 -12.24 19.72
C SER A 329 -2.76 -12.11 19.37
N GLY A 330 -1.90 -11.78 20.33
CA GLY A 330 -0.45 -11.77 20.17
C GLY A 330 0.12 -13.18 20.07
N HIS A 331 -0.26 -14.04 21.01
CA HIS A 331 0.10 -15.46 20.99
C HIS A 331 -0.35 -16.15 19.71
N GLU A 332 -1.58 -15.93 19.28
CA GLU A 332 -2.11 -16.49 18.02
C GLU A 332 -1.29 -16.05 16.80
N ARG A 333 -0.95 -14.75 16.70
CA ARG A 333 -0.12 -14.22 15.60
C ARG A 333 1.29 -14.78 15.60
N THR A 334 1.90 -14.90 16.77
CA THR A 334 3.22 -15.49 16.92
C THR A 334 3.20 -16.96 16.50
N TYR A 335 2.18 -17.70 16.94
CA TYR A 335 1.97 -19.09 16.55
C TYR A 335 1.83 -19.25 15.04
N TRP A 336 1.01 -18.43 14.39
CA TRP A 336 0.86 -18.47 12.93
C TRP A 336 2.18 -18.18 12.19
N ASN A 337 2.96 -17.23 12.69
CA ASN A 337 4.24 -16.89 12.06
C ASN A 337 5.28 -18.01 12.24
N VAL A 338 5.38 -18.60 13.42
CA VAL A 338 6.31 -19.71 13.70
C VAL A 338 5.95 -20.93 12.85
N LYS A 339 4.66 -21.30 12.81
CA LYS A 339 4.19 -22.42 11.98
C LYS A 339 4.38 -22.18 10.49
N SER A 340 4.16 -20.94 10.02
CA SER A 340 4.43 -20.59 8.63
C SER A 340 5.91 -20.69 8.26
N LEU A 341 6.82 -20.34 9.18
CA LEU A 341 8.26 -20.56 9.00
C LEU A 341 8.62 -22.06 9.03
N GLN A 342 7.98 -22.83 9.92
CA GLN A 342 8.14 -24.27 9.94
C GLN A 342 7.71 -24.89 8.60
N SER A 343 6.54 -24.53 8.08
CA SER A 343 6.06 -25.04 6.78
C SER A 343 6.99 -24.68 5.61
N PHE A 344 7.68 -23.53 5.67
CA PHE A 344 8.75 -23.21 4.71
C PHE A 344 9.92 -24.18 4.79
N LEU A 345 10.35 -24.56 6.00
CA LEU A 345 11.45 -25.53 6.20
C LEU A 345 11.03 -26.94 5.79
N ASP A 346 9.81 -27.37 6.16
CA ASP A 346 9.25 -28.68 5.82
C ASP A 346 9.15 -28.90 4.32
N THR A 347 8.94 -27.82 3.55
CA THR A 347 8.92 -27.83 2.09
C THR A 347 10.29 -27.58 1.45
N SER A 348 11.38 -27.77 2.18
CA SER A 348 12.76 -27.56 1.72
C SER A 348 13.01 -26.18 1.09
N GLY A 349 12.32 -25.17 1.59
CA GLY A 349 12.45 -23.78 1.10
C GLY A 349 11.70 -23.47 -0.19
N LEU A 350 10.96 -24.39 -0.78
CA LEU A 350 10.15 -24.14 -1.97
C LEU A 350 8.84 -23.42 -1.66
N GLY A 351 8.37 -23.54 -0.41
CA GLY A 351 7.12 -22.97 0.05
C GLY A 351 5.91 -23.85 -0.22
N VAL A 352 4.80 -23.55 0.47
CA VAL A 352 3.55 -24.34 0.41
C VAL A 352 2.67 -24.02 -0.80
N GLY A 353 3.08 -23.07 -1.65
CA GLY A 353 2.28 -22.58 -2.78
C GLY A 353 1.42 -21.36 -2.41
N PHE A 354 1.25 -20.48 -3.38
CA PHE A 354 0.53 -19.22 -3.19
C PHE A 354 -0.94 -19.48 -2.80
N GLY A 355 -1.36 -18.85 -1.70
CA GLY A 355 -2.72 -18.97 -1.20
C GLY A 355 -3.05 -20.24 -0.40
N SER A 356 -2.06 -21.12 -0.14
CA SER A 356 -2.26 -22.35 0.67
C SER A 356 -2.34 -22.06 2.16
N SER A 357 -1.71 -21.02 2.65
CA SER A 357 -1.61 -20.71 4.09
C SER A 357 -1.82 -19.23 4.37
N ARG A 358 -2.00 -18.90 5.64
CA ARG A 358 -1.97 -17.54 6.18
C ARG A 358 -0.87 -17.44 7.24
N ALA A 359 -0.17 -16.32 7.23
CA ALA A 359 0.68 -15.91 8.34
C ALA A 359 0.06 -14.68 9.03
N SER A 360 0.77 -14.05 9.93
CA SER A 360 0.37 -12.77 10.52
C SER A 360 1.32 -11.63 10.17
N SER A 361 2.31 -11.90 9.33
CA SER A 361 3.30 -10.95 8.83
C SER A 361 3.52 -11.19 7.35
N TRP A 362 3.44 -10.12 6.54
CA TRP A 362 3.59 -10.22 5.09
C TRP A 362 4.92 -10.84 4.63
N PRO A 363 6.12 -10.49 5.18
CA PRO A 363 7.37 -11.14 4.77
C PRO A 363 7.37 -12.65 5.04
N ILE A 364 6.79 -13.07 6.18
CA ILE A 364 6.68 -14.49 6.51
C ILE A 364 5.68 -15.18 5.57
N ALA A 365 4.58 -14.53 5.25
CA ALA A 365 3.62 -15.04 4.27
C ALA A 365 4.26 -15.22 2.88
N VAL A 366 5.06 -14.27 2.43
CA VAL A 366 5.82 -14.35 1.17
C VAL A 366 6.78 -15.53 1.21
N LEU A 367 7.59 -15.64 2.27
CA LEU A 367 8.58 -16.70 2.42
C LEU A 367 7.93 -18.09 2.47
N SER A 368 6.89 -18.26 3.27
CA SER A 368 6.22 -19.55 3.44
C SER A 368 5.44 -20.00 2.21
N GLN A 369 4.85 -19.07 1.44
CA GLN A 369 4.01 -19.41 0.29
C GLN A 369 4.76 -19.44 -1.04
N LEU A 370 5.71 -18.54 -1.25
CA LEU A 370 6.50 -18.42 -2.49
C LEU A 370 7.88 -19.06 -2.38
N GLY A 371 8.27 -19.50 -1.19
CA GLY A 371 9.59 -20.04 -0.95
C GLY A 371 10.72 -19.03 -1.16
N LEU A 372 11.96 -19.52 -1.16
CA LEU A 372 13.15 -18.67 -1.30
C LEU A 372 13.21 -17.98 -2.66
N PHE A 373 12.94 -18.72 -3.74
CA PHE A 373 13.03 -18.20 -5.11
C PHE A 373 12.03 -17.08 -5.36
N GLY A 374 10.74 -17.29 -5.04
CA GLY A 374 9.71 -16.27 -5.21
C GLY A 374 9.92 -15.07 -4.27
N SER A 375 10.47 -15.30 -3.06
CA SER A 375 10.83 -14.23 -2.12
C SER A 375 11.96 -13.35 -2.65
N LEU A 376 12.97 -13.92 -3.30
CA LEU A 376 14.04 -13.16 -3.94
C LEU A 376 13.52 -12.32 -5.10
N MET A 377 12.63 -12.85 -5.94
CA MET A 377 12.01 -12.08 -7.01
C MET A 377 11.13 -10.95 -6.45
N MET A 378 10.33 -11.19 -5.43
CA MET A 378 9.53 -10.17 -4.74
C MET A 378 10.44 -9.10 -4.11
N GLY A 379 11.53 -9.50 -3.47
CA GLY A 379 12.56 -8.62 -2.94
C GLY A 379 13.20 -7.75 -4.03
N GLY A 380 13.47 -8.33 -5.20
CA GLY A 380 13.92 -7.59 -6.38
C GLY A 380 12.94 -6.50 -6.83
N LEU A 381 11.64 -6.80 -6.88
CA LEU A 381 10.59 -5.82 -7.19
C LEU A 381 10.51 -4.72 -6.13
N LEU A 382 10.62 -5.10 -4.84
CA LEU A 382 10.69 -4.12 -3.74
C LEU A 382 11.92 -3.22 -3.85
N CYS A 383 13.07 -3.77 -4.21
CA CYS A 383 14.29 -2.97 -4.43
C CYS A 383 14.12 -1.98 -5.60
N VAL A 384 13.45 -2.39 -6.69
CA VAL A 384 13.12 -1.48 -7.78
C VAL A 384 12.21 -0.36 -7.30
N LEU A 385 11.17 -0.70 -6.54
CA LEU A 385 10.24 0.26 -5.97
C LEU A 385 10.97 1.23 -5.01
N ALA A 386 11.76 0.71 -4.07
CA ALA A 386 12.48 1.50 -3.08
C ALA A 386 13.46 2.50 -3.70
N ARG A 387 14.16 2.11 -4.78
CA ARG A 387 15.05 3.00 -5.53
C ARG A 387 14.33 4.15 -6.24
N GLY A 388 13.01 4.07 -6.45
CA GLY A 388 12.21 5.10 -7.13
C GLY A 388 12.79 5.48 -8.49
N LEU A 389 12.89 6.75 -8.82
CA LEU A 389 13.43 7.20 -10.10
C LEU A 389 14.95 7.01 -10.22
N GLY A 390 15.69 6.92 -9.12
CA GLY A 390 17.13 6.72 -9.13
C GLY A 390 17.87 7.81 -9.92
N ALA A 391 18.81 7.41 -10.81
CA ALA A 391 19.64 8.33 -11.57
C ALA A 391 18.86 9.20 -12.59
N VAL A 392 17.67 8.77 -13.03
CA VAL A 392 16.87 9.55 -14.00
C VAL A 392 16.07 10.68 -13.33
N ARG A 393 16.08 10.77 -12.02
CA ARG A 393 15.31 11.78 -11.26
C ARG A 393 15.62 13.22 -11.69
N GLN A 394 16.87 13.52 -11.97
CA GLN A 394 17.30 14.85 -12.40
C GLN A 394 16.73 15.28 -13.77
N TRP A 395 16.24 14.33 -14.56
CA TRP A 395 15.67 14.53 -15.89
C TRP A 395 14.15 14.57 -15.92
N VAL A 396 13.52 14.45 -14.76
CA VAL A 396 12.06 14.48 -14.58
C VAL A 396 11.66 15.81 -13.98
N ASP A 397 10.53 16.34 -14.39
CA ASP A 397 10.01 17.58 -13.82
C ASP A 397 9.71 17.43 -12.32
N PRO A 398 9.80 18.52 -11.51
CA PRO A 398 9.64 18.44 -10.07
C PRO A 398 8.28 17.90 -9.60
N GLU A 399 7.21 18.22 -10.34
CA GLU A 399 5.85 17.78 -10.01
C GLU A 399 5.69 16.28 -10.21
N THR A 400 6.15 15.75 -11.36
CA THR A 400 6.18 14.31 -11.64
C THR A 400 7.05 13.56 -10.63
N ASP A 401 8.24 14.10 -10.27
CA ASP A 401 9.07 13.49 -9.21
C ASP A 401 8.32 13.46 -7.88
N ALA A 402 7.58 14.51 -7.53
CA ALA A 402 6.80 14.57 -6.31
C ALA A 402 5.69 13.51 -6.30
N VAL A 403 4.94 13.36 -7.39
CA VAL A 403 3.88 12.34 -7.51
C VAL A 403 4.47 10.93 -7.41
N VAL A 404 5.49 10.63 -8.21
CA VAL A 404 6.12 9.28 -8.24
C VAL A 404 6.68 8.91 -6.86
N ALA A 405 7.36 9.84 -6.19
CA ALA A 405 7.89 9.60 -4.87
C ALA A 405 6.79 9.40 -3.81
N SER A 406 5.69 10.15 -3.91
CA SER A 406 4.56 10.05 -2.99
C SER A 406 3.81 8.72 -3.15
N VAL A 407 3.54 8.31 -4.38
CA VAL A 407 2.91 7.01 -4.68
C VAL A 407 3.80 5.84 -4.24
N ARG A 408 5.11 5.94 -4.49
CA ARG A 408 6.09 4.97 -4.00
C ARG A 408 6.07 4.85 -2.48
N ASN A 409 6.10 5.98 -1.77
CA ASN A 409 6.14 5.99 -0.31
C ASN A 409 4.82 5.47 0.29
N ALA A 410 3.67 5.73 -0.35
CA ALA A 410 2.40 5.13 0.03
C ALA A 410 2.43 3.60 -0.06
N ALA A 411 2.97 3.05 -1.16
CA ALA A 411 3.09 1.61 -1.31
C ALA A 411 4.06 0.98 -0.31
N LEU A 412 5.19 1.62 -0.03
CA LEU A 412 6.15 1.16 0.99
C LEU A 412 5.52 1.21 2.39
N ALA A 413 4.75 2.25 2.71
CA ALA A 413 4.01 2.34 3.98
C ALA A 413 2.95 1.24 4.09
N SER A 414 2.26 0.91 2.99
CA SER A 414 1.33 -0.23 2.96
C SER A 414 2.04 -1.55 3.25
N ILE A 415 3.22 -1.79 2.66
CA ILE A 415 4.04 -2.99 2.92
C ILE A 415 4.48 -3.04 4.39
N ILE A 416 4.89 -1.90 4.97
CA ILE A 416 5.23 -1.81 6.41
C ILE A 416 4.01 -2.21 7.26
N ALA A 417 2.83 -1.65 6.99
CA ALA A 417 1.61 -2.00 7.71
C ALA A 417 1.25 -3.49 7.58
N MET A 418 1.39 -4.05 6.37
CA MET A 418 1.17 -5.48 6.12
C MET A 418 2.22 -6.37 6.80
N SER A 419 3.43 -5.89 7.01
CA SER A 419 4.46 -6.61 7.76
C SER A 419 4.09 -6.78 9.23
N VAL A 420 3.25 -5.88 9.77
CA VAL A 420 2.73 -5.95 11.15
C VAL A 420 1.48 -6.81 11.25
N SER A 421 0.60 -6.81 10.24
CA SER A 421 -0.73 -7.44 10.33
C SER A 421 -1.23 -8.12 9.05
N GLY A 422 -0.37 -8.32 8.05
CA GLY A 422 -0.76 -8.90 6.77
C GLY A 422 -0.74 -10.43 6.77
N GLY A 423 -1.87 -11.06 6.46
CA GLY A 423 -2.00 -12.52 6.44
C GLY A 423 -1.77 -13.21 5.09
N SER A 424 -1.55 -12.46 4.01
CA SER A 424 -1.39 -12.96 2.64
C SER A 424 -0.05 -12.59 2.05
N ALA A 425 0.49 -13.39 1.14
CA ALA A 425 1.69 -13.08 0.36
C ALA A 425 1.46 -12.02 -0.73
N ASP A 426 0.21 -11.70 -1.06
CA ASP A 426 -0.13 -10.65 -2.03
C ASP A 426 0.22 -9.25 -1.47
N PRO A 427 1.06 -8.45 -2.16
CA PRO A 427 1.43 -7.11 -1.72
C PRO A 427 0.31 -6.06 -1.88
N GLY A 428 -0.81 -6.45 -2.50
CA GLY A 428 -1.95 -5.57 -2.77
C GLY A 428 -1.77 -4.64 -3.97
N ILE A 429 -2.90 -4.13 -4.47
CA ILE A 429 -2.95 -3.35 -5.71
C ILE A 429 -2.10 -2.07 -5.66
N LEU A 430 -1.96 -1.46 -4.48
CA LEU A 430 -1.17 -0.23 -4.32
C LEU A 430 0.31 -0.44 -4.68
N PHE A 431 0.86 -1.62 -4.34
CA PHE A 431 2.20 -2.01 -4.76
C PHE A 431 2.32 -2.07 -6.29
N PHE A 432 1.37 -2.69 -6.96
CA PHE A 432 1.35 -2.83 -8.41
C PHE A 432 1.21 -1.48 -9.13
N ILE A 433 0.34 -0.60 -8.63
CA ILE A 433 0.20 0.77 -9.14
C ILE A 433 1.51 1.54 -8.98
N ALA A 434 2.12 1.50 -7.81
CA ALA A 434 3.37 2.21 -7.54
C ALA A 434 4.53 1.69 -8.39
N LEU A 435 4.62 0.36 -8.57
CA LEU A 435 5.61 -0.26 -9.44
C LEU A 435 5.45 0.21 -10.88
N ALA A 436 4.21 0.25 -11.39
CA ALA A 436 3.91 0.74 -12.73
C ALA A 436 4.30 2.22 -12.90
N VAL A 437 3.92 3.07 -11.95
CA VAL A 437 4.24 4.51 -11.97
C VAL A 437 5.74 4.74 -12.00
N VAL A 438 6.50 4.07 -11.13
CA VAL A 438 7.96 4.18 -11.08
C VAL A 438 8.60 3.67 -12.38
N CYS A 439 8.19 2.51 -12.87
CA CYS A 439 8.80 1.88 -14.02
C CYS A 439 8.50 2.64 -15.33
N ALA A 440 7.25 3.06 -15.52
CA ALA A 440 6.84 3.83 -16.71
C ALA A 440 7.56 5.19 -16.78
N THR A 441 7.60 5.92 -15.66
CA THR A 441 8.30 7.22 -15.61
C THR A 441 9.79 7.06 -15.86
N ARG A 442 10.43 6.04 -15.29
CA ARG A 442 11.85 5.73 -15.60
C ARG A 442 12.07 5.46 -17.09
N ALA A 443 11.20 4.66 -17.71
CA ALA A 443 11.30 4.30 -19.12
C ALA A 443 11.09 5.51 -20.02
N SER A 444 10.13 6.37 -19.72
CA SER A 444 9.87 7.61 -20.44
C SER A 444 11.05 8.58 -20.34
N ALA A 445 11.58 8.79 -19.14
CA ALA A 445 12.76 9.65 -18.95
C ALA A 445 13.99 9.14 -19.70
N ARG A 446 14.27 7.83 -19.67
CA ARG A 446 15.40 7.23 -20.44
C ARG A 446 15.24 7.40 -21.93
N ARG A 447 14.01 7.26 -22.46
CA ARG A 447 13.75 7.49 -23.90
C ARG A 447 13.96 8.95 -24.29
N GLY A 448 13.52 9.89 -23.44
CA GLY A 448 13.77 11.31 -23.63
C GLY A 448 15.27 11.64 -23.68
N ILE A 449 16.06 11.08 -22.74
CA ILE A 449 17.52 11.24 -22.72
C ILE A 449 18.15 10.71 -24.01
N ALA A 450 17.82 9.47 -24.41
CA ALA A 450 18.37 8.85 -25.62
C ALA A 450 17.96 9.58 -26.93
N ALA A 451 16.77 10.19 -26.95
CA ALA A 451 16.35 11.03 -28.09
C ALA A 451 17.14 12.34 -28.13
N PHE A 452 17.36 12.97 -26.98
CA PHE A 452 18.17 14.19 -26.87
C PHE A 452 19.63 13.96 -27.30
N GLU A 453 20.26 12.87 -26.85
CA GLU A 453 21.63 12.51 -27.22
C GLU A 453 21.79 12.28 -28.72
N ARG A 454 20.77 11.70 -29.38
CA ARG A 454 20.77 11.49 -30.84
C ARG A 454 20.54 12.78 -31.64
N SER A 455 19.83 13.76 -31.10
CA SER A 455 19.55 15.03 -31.75
C SER A 455 20.65 16.10 -31.52
N SER A 456 21.55 15.86 -30.57
CA SER A 456 22.71 16.74 -30.35
C SER A 456 23.76 16.47 -31.46
N PRO A 457 24.08 17.43 -32.34
CA PRO A 457 25.13 17.20 -33.34
C PRO A 457 26.42 16.87 -32.62
N ALA A 458 27.10 15.81 -33.06
CA ALA A 458 28.48 15.55 -32.67
C ALA A 458 29.29 16.82 -33.00
N SER A 459 29.75 17.54 -32.00
CA SER A 459 30.67 18.64 -32.18
C SER A 459 32.01 18.03 -32.63
N ASP A 460 32.26 18.09 -33.91
CA ASP A 460 33.47 17.60 -34.56
C ASP A 460 34.63 18.61 -34.36
N ASP A 461 34.63 19.35 -33.28
CA ASP A 461 35.71 20.27 -32.92
C ASP A 461 36.47 19.74 -31.70
N GLY A 462 37.55 19.02 -31.99
CA GLY A 462 38.63 18.73 -31.07
C GLY A 462 39.39 19.99 -30.63
N ALA A 463 38.71 20.92 -29.95
CA ALA A 463 39.37 22.10 -29.37
C ALA A 463 38.75 22.41 -28.02
N ALA A 464 39.62 22.36 -27.02
CA ALA A 464 39.49 22.96 -25.67
C ALA A 464 38.33 22.51 -24.82
N ALA A 465 38.54 21.47 -24.02
CA ALA A 465 37.83 21.22 -22.77
C ALA A 465 37.97 22.41 -21.82
N VAL A 466 37.14 23.40 -22.01
CA VAL A 466 36.87 24.42 -20.98
C VAL A 466 36.03 23.74 -19.91
N VAL A 467 36.61 23.59 -18.73
CA VAL A 467 35.94 23.12 -17.51
C VAL A 467 34.88 24.16 -17.15
N TYR A 468 33.73 24.11 -17.82
CA TYR A 468 32.51 24.79 -17.35
C TYR A 468 31.85 23.92 -16.30
N SER A 469 31.54 24.53 -15.18
CA SER A 469 30.87 23.87 -14.04
C SER A 469 29.67 23.06 -14.52
N GLY A 470 29.76 21.74 -14.41
CA GLY A 470 28.76 20.78 -14.92
C GLY A 470 27.31 20.97 -14.47
N SER A 471 27.04 21.94 -13.58
CA SER A 471 25.70 22.30 -13.12
C SER A 471 24.92 23.17 -14.12
N ALA A 472 25.57 24.11 -14.81
CA ALA A 472 24.88 25.01 -15.75
C ALA A 472 24.53 24.30 -17.06
N GLU A 473 25.42 23.44 -17.57
CA GLU A 473 25.17 22.63 -18.78
C GLU A 473 24.10 21.55 -18.52
N LEU A 474 24.12 20.94 -17.35
CA LEU A 474 23.07 20.00 -16.92
C LEU A 474 21.71 20.70 -16.79
N ALA A 475 21.67 21.93 -16.28
CA ALA A 475 20.45 22.72 -16.17
C ALA A 475 19.91 23.09 -17.59
N LEU A 476 20.76 23.48 -18.50
CA LEU A 476 20.40 23.82 -19.89
C LEU A 476 19.92 22.59 -20.67
N ARG A 477 20.60 21.47 -20.53
CA ARG A 477 20.20 20.17 -21.09
C ARG A 477 18.86 19.73 -20.55
N ARG A 478 18.63 19.87 -19.24
CA ARG A 478 17.35 19.58 -18.57
C ARG A 478 16.22 20.46 -19.12
N GLN A 479 16.45 21.75 -19.28
CA GLN A 479 15.45 22.70 -19.76
C GLN A 479 15.04 22.39 -21.23
N ARG A 480 15.99 22.03 -22.10
CA ARG A 480 15.72 21.60 -23.48
C ARG A 480 14.97 20.28 -23.54
N LEU A 481 15.29 19.31 -22.68
CA LEU A 481 14.58 18.03 -22.59
C LEU A 481 13.13 18.21 -22.12
N LEU A 482 12.89 19.04 -21.12
CA LEU A 482 11.56 19.36 -20.63
C LEU A 482 10.72 20.04 -21.71
N ALA A 483 11.29 20.94 -22.49
CA ALA A 483 10.63 21.59 -23.62
C ALA A 483 10.27 20.60 -24.75
N MET A 484 11.14 19.62 -25.05
CA MET A 484 10.86 18.57 -26.03
C MET A 484 9.79 17.58 -25.57
N CYS A 485 9.67 17.32 -24.26
CA CYS A 485 8.65 16.44 -23.69
C CYS A 485 7.27 17.09 -23.59
N GLN A 486 7.16 18.43 -23.66
CA GLN A 486 5.89 19.15 -23.60
C GLN A 486 5.12 19.19 -24.93
N GLY A 487 5.68 18.65 -26.02
CA GLY A 487 5.04 18.58 -27.35
C GLY A 487 4.76 19.96 -28.00
N PRO A 488 4.63 20.07 -29.32
CA PRO A 488 4.25 21.33 -29.93
C PRO A 488 2.82 21.69 -29.51
N VAL A 489 2.68 22.84 -28.87
CA VAL A 489 1.39 23.54 -28.76
C VAL A 489 0.86 23.68 -30.20
N MET A 490 -0.20 22.98 -30.54
CA MET A 490 -0.88 23.21 -31.83
C MET A 490 -1.28 24.68 -31.89
N PHE A 491 -0.57 25.45 -32.70
CA PHE A 491 -1.02 26.72 -33.15
C PHE A 491 -2.36 26.48 -33.89
N LYS A 492 -3.45 26.94 -33.30
CA LYS A 492 -4.68 27.15 -34.00
C LYS A 492 -4.39 28.23 -35.06
N MET A 493 -4.29 27.83 -36.29
CA MET A 493 -4.41 28.76 -37.42
C MET A 493 -5.89 29.15 -37.46
N ASP A 494 -6.20 30.33 -36.94
CA ASP A 494 -7.41 31.03 -37.34
C ASP A 494 -7.27 31.41 -38.80
N GLY A 495 -7.93 30.65 -39.67
CA GLY A 495 -8.10 30.98 -41.06
C GLY A 495 -9.34 31.82 -41.20
N ASP A 496 -9.16 33.12 -41.25
CA ASP A 496 -10.13 33.99 -41.93
C ASP A 496 -10.20 33.57 -43.40
N VAL A 497 -11.37 33.23 -43.85
CA VAL A 497 -11.71 33.18 -45.28
C VAL A 497 -13.02 33.92 -45.43
N ASP A 498 -12.93 34.98 -46.26
CA ASP A 498 -14.01 35.76 -46.83
C ASP A 498 -15.21 34.95 -47.35
#